data_5a42a1bddb4166f6fbb0d6b8a1c6f3c3
#
_entry.id   5a42a1bddb4166f6fbb0d6b8a1c6f3c3
#
_cell.length_a   1.000
_cell.length_b   1.000
_cell.length_c   1.000
_cell.angle_alpha   90.00
_cell.angle_beta   90.00
_cell.angle_gamma   90.00
#
_symmetry.space_group_name_H-M   'P 1'
#
loop_
_entity.id
_entity.type
_entity.pdbx_description
1 polymer ?
#
loop_
_entity_poly.entity_id
_entity_poly.type
_entity_poly.pdbx_seq_one_letter_code
_entity_poly.pdbx_strand_id
1 'polypeptide(L)'
;EVVRPLAAAGEVEVLLVTPQYQSIESGNQSDAGEVNLTEVDVPDWDDDYPFWQSTEVELEGRIVTFRRIVMPMHEDQKRMGVWLSKINIDALVCSGSRRNVSIWEEWMGPAGTLMWSSAQSGIPTLGICFGHQLLCHKLGATIERADSLSSGIWEIDLTEKGESDELLTSHRCNNNAIAGLFSHQDHVITVPKNCSLLSTTSHNN
;
A
#
# COMPACT_ATOMS: atom_id res chain seq x y z
N GLU A 1 0.62 12.84 -4.55
CA GLU A 1 -0.82 12.80 -4.84
C GLU A 1 -1.65 12.31 -3.64
N VAL A 2 -1.33 11.14 -3.03
CA VAL A 2 -2.12 10.57 -1.90
C VAL A 2 -2.09 11.47 -0.66
N VAL A 3 -0.96 12.12 -0.36
CA VAL A 3 -0.77 12.92 0.85
C VAL A 3 -1.42 14.30 0.77
N ARG A 4 -1.57 14.88 -0.43
CA ARG A 4 -2.15 16.23 -0.59
C ARG A 4 -3.55 16.38 0.01
N PRO A 5 -4.52 15.50 -0.28
CA PRO A 5 -5.85 15.61 0.33
C PRO A 5 -5.82 15.49 1.85
N LEU A 6 -4.93 14.66 2.39
CA LEU A 6 -4.76 14.50 3.84
C LEU A 6 -4.19 15.77 4.46
N ALA A 7 -3.15 16.35 3.84
CA ALA A 7 -2.56 17.62 4.29
C ALA A 7 -3.57 18.78 4.23
N ALA A 8 -4.46 18.81 3.24
CA ALA A 8 -5.54 19.79 3.18
C ALA A 8 -6.55 19.63 4.34
N ALA A 9 -6.79 18.41 4.79
CA ALA A 9 -7.74 18.10 5.85
C ALA A 9 -7.18 18.33 7.27
N GLY A 10 -5.86 18.17 7.48
CA GLY A 10 -5.28 18.29 8.82
C GLY A 10 -3.76 18.20 8.86
N GLU A 11 -3.21 18.08 10.06
CA GLU A 11 -1.79 17.80 10.27
C GLU A 11 -1.51 16.33 9.87
N VAL A 12 -0.42 16.12 9.13
CA VAL A 12 -0.03 14.81 8.61
C VAL A 12 1.47 14.59 8.80
N GLU A 13 1.81 13.47 9.38
CA GLU A 13 3.16 12.90 9.35
C GLU A 13 3.12 11.63 8.50
N VAL A 14 4.10 11.44 7.64
CA VAL A 14 4.17 10.33 6.70
C VAL A 14 5.36 9.44 7.02
N LEU A 15 5.09 8.19 7.37
CA LEU A 15 6.11 7.16 7.49
C LEU A 15 6.26 6.43 6.14
N LEU A 16 7.39 6.64 5.47
CA LEU A 16 7.73 5.93 4.24
C LEU A 16 8.36 4.58 4.59
N VAL A 17 7.54 3.53 4.58
CA VAL A 17 7.98 2.17 4.91
C VAL A 17 8.62 1.53 3.68
N THR A 18 9.85 1.06 3.80
CA THR A 18 10.60 0.46 2.70
C THR A 18 11.21 -0.88 3.11
N PRO A 19 11.29 -1.86 2.18
CA PRO A 19 12.12 -3.04 2.39
C PRO A 19 13.60 -2.68 2.29
N GLN A 20 14.43 -3.26 3.14
CA GLN A 20 15.83 -2.87 3.29
C GLN A 20 16.66 -2.97 2.02
N TYR A 21 16.51 -4.04 1.28
CA TYR A 21 17.46 -4.31 0.22
C TYR A 21 17.29 -3.46 -1.05
N GLN A 22 16.24 -2.68 -1.15
CA GLN A 22 16.14 -1.67 -2.22
C GLN A 22 17.10 -0.49 -2.02
N SER A 23 17.65 -0.29 -0.82
CA SER A 23 18.67 0.72 -0.57
C SER A 23 20.04 0.33 -1.12
N ILE A 24 20.31 -0.96 -1.29
CA ILE A 24 21.57 -1.49 -1.81
C ILE A 24 21.67 -1.27 -3.32
N GLU A 25 20.57 -1.45 -4.05
CA GLU A 25 20.55 -1.26 -5.51
C GLU A 25 20.65 0.22 -5.93
N SER A 26 20.24 1.15 -5.09
CA SER A 26 20.25 2.58 -5.40
C SER A 26 21.62 3.27 -5.20
N GLY A 27 22.64 2.54 -4.79
CA GLY A 27 24.02 3.06 -4.65
C GLY A 27 24.20 4.07 -3.51
N ASN A 28 23.16 4.39 -2.76
CA ASN A 28 23.26 5.22 -1.57
C ASN A 28 23.65 4.36 -0.36
N GLN A 29 24.88 3.91 -0.34
CA GLN A 29 25.57 3.36 0.84
C GLN A 29 25.89 4.47 1.84
N SER A 30 24.96 5.30 2.21
CA SER A 30 25.19 6.22 3.30
C SER A 30 24.63 5.62 4.59
N ASP A 31 25.53 5.11 5.40
CA ASP A 31 25.47 5.05 6.86
C ASP A 31 24.42 4.18 7.58
N ALA A 32 23.62 3.41 6.87
CA ALA A 32 22.91 2.31 7.51
C ALA A 32 23.92 1.19 7.73
N GLY A 33 24.53 1.13 8.91
CA GLY A 33 25.31 -0.03 9.33
C GLY A 33 24.53 -1.31 9.05
N GLU A 34 25.18 -2.44 8.89
CA GLU A 34 24.55 -3.74 8.68
C GLU A 34 23.53 -4.01 9.80
N VAL A 35 22.32 -3.47 9.65
CA VAL A 35 21.21 -3.84 10.51
C VAL A 35 20.74 -5.20 10.03
N ASN A 36 21.00 -6.21 10.82
CA ASN A 36 20.46 -7.55 10.59
C ASN A 36 18.95 -7.52 10.82
N LEU A 37 18.18 -7.22 9.77
CA LEU A 37 16.73 -7.02 9.85
C LEU A 37 15.95 -8.29 10.16
N THR A 38 16.57 -9.47 10.11
CA THR A 38 15.92 -10.70 10.57
C THR A 38 15.74 -10.70 12.10
N GLU A 39 16.47 -9.87 12.81
CA GLU A 39 16.44 -9.75 14.28
C GLU A 39 15.67 -8.51 14.78
N VAL A 40 15.27 -7.58 13.90
CA VAL A 40 14.48 -6.41 14.30
C VAL A 40 13.03 -6.82 14.54
N ASP A 41 12.78 -7.41 15.70
CA ASP A 41 11.45 -7.85 16.10
C ASP A 41 10.50 -6.72 16.42
N VAL A 42 11.03 -5.67 17.00
CA VAL A 42 10.23 -4.51 17.43
C VAL A 42 11.17 -3.31 17.58
N PRO A 43 10.93 -2.22 16.88
CA PRO A 43 11.73 -1.02 17.11
C PRO A 43 11.54 -0.53 18.53
N ASP A 44 12.64 -0.28 19.22
CA ASP A 44 12.64 0.58 20.38
C ASP A 44 12.63 2.02 19.86
N TRP A 45 11.49 2.69 19.94
CA TRP A 45 11.34 4.03 19.40
C TRP A 45 12.15 5.08 20.17
N ASP A 46 12.52 4.77 21.40
CA ASP A 46 13.03 5.77 22.31
C ASP A 46 14.49 6.13 22.02
N ASP A 47 15.27 5.25 21.37
CA ASP A 47 16.70 5.54 21.28
C ASP A 47 17.33 5.52 19.88
N ASP A 48 17.04 4.60 18.96
CA ASP A 48 17.88 4.50 17.75
C ASP A 48 17.23 3.80 16.57
N TYR A 49 15.92 3.94 16.35
CA TYR A 49 15.39 3.44 15.09
C TYR A 49 15.98 4.26 13.94
N PRO A 50 16.64 3.61 12.96
CA PRO A 50 17.29 4.35 11.90
C PRO A 50 16.25 5.02 10.99
N PHE A 51 15.84 6.21 11.37
CA PHE A 51 15.19 7.14 10.46
C PHE A 51 16.26 7.61 9.49
N TRP A 52 16.31 7.01 8.32
CA TRP A 52 17.36 7.36 7.36
C TRP A 52 17.27 8.78 6.86
N GLN A 53 16.09 9.33 6.80
CA GLN A 53 15.88 10.73 6.40
C GLN A 53 14.56 11.24 6.95
N SER A 54 14.61 12.41 7.58
CA SER A 54 13.44 13.24 7.79
C SER A 54 13.48 14.36 6.76
N THR A 55 12.40 14.59 6.05
CA THR A 55 12.26 15.67 5.07
C THR A 55 10.94 16.37 5.30
N GLU A 56 10.96 17.68 5.37
CA GLU A 56 9.77 18.50 5.45
C GLU A 56 9.42 19.03 4.06
N VAL A 57 8.15 18.94 3.70
CA VAL A 57 7.62 19.43 2.42
C VAL A 57 6.38 20.25 2.69
N GLU A 58 6.31 21.44 2.10
CA GLU A 58 5.08 22.23 2.14
C GLU A 58 4.07 21.67 1.13
N LEU A 59 2.93 21.24 1.63
CA LEU A 59 1.78 20.75 0.85
C LEU A 59 0.51 21.43 1.35
N GLU A 60 -0.24 22.02 0.42
CA GLU A 60 -1.53 22.68 0.72
C GLU A 60 -1.42 23.72 1.87
N GLY A 61 -0.30 24.46 1.91
CA GLY A 61 -0.02 25.46 2.94
C GLY A 61 0.33 24.92 4.32
N ARG A 62 0.66 23.64 4.43
CA ARG A 62 1.07 22.97 5.67
C ARG A 62 2.42 22.28 5.49
N ILE A 63 3.19 22.23 6.56
CA ILE A 63 4.42 21.44 6.60
C ILE A 63 4.03 19.98 6.88
N VAL A 64 4.43 19.10 5.99
CA VAL A 64 4.30 17.65 6.13
C VAL A 64 5.67 17.04 6.35
N THR A 65 5.83 16.32 7.44
CA THR A 65 7.08 15.62 7.75
C THR A 65 7.02 14.21 7.15
N PHE A 66 8.02 13.86 6.37
CA PHE A 66 8.23 12.53 5.84
C PHE A 66 9.41 11.89 6.55
N ARG A 67 9.20 10.72 7.14
CA ARG A 67 10.25 9.91 7.74
C ARG A 67 10.33 8.57 7.05
N ARG A 68 11.52 8.07 6.80
CA ARG A 68 11.73 6.76 6.19
C ARG A 68 12.08 5.74 7.27
N ILE A 69 11.36 4.62 7.26
CA ILE A 69 11.57 3.49 8.16
C ILE A 69 11.68 2.19 7.37
N VAL A 70 12.34 1.20 7.94
CA VAL A 70 12.41 -0.15 7.39
C VAL A 70 11.28 -0.99 7.95
N MET A 71 10.64 -1.77 7.09
CA MET A 71 9.65 -2.73 7.57
C MET A 71 10.33 -4.02 8.05
N PRO A 72 9.73 -4.73 9.02
CA PRO A 72 10.18 -6.07 9.38
C PRO A 72 10.10 -7.02 8.19
N MET A 73 11.18 -7.79 7.94
CA MET A 73 11.31 -8.69 6.78
C MET A 73 10.92 -10.13 7.15
N HIS A 74 9.71 -10.30 7.74
CA HIS A 74 9.15 -11.61 8.09
C HIS A 74 7.64 -11.64 7.83
N GLU A 75 7.07 -12.84 7.78
CA GLU A 75 5.65 -13.06 7.53
C GLU A 75 4.85 -13.46 8.78
N ASP A 76 5.39 -13.30 9.95
CA ASP A 76 4.68 -13.55 11.21
C ASP A 76 3.70 -12.41 11.50
N GLN A 77 2.41 -12.68 11.38
CA GLN A 77 1.34 -11.69 11.59
C GLN A 77 1.30 -11.14 13.00
N LYS A 78 1.58 -11.98 14.00
CA LYS A 78 1.53 -11.53 15.41
C LYS A 78 2.66 -10.54 15.70
N ARG A 79 3.88 -10.86 15.26
CA ARG A 79 5.02 -9.96 15.40
C ARG A 79 4.81 -8.67 14.60
N MET A 80 4.26 -8.77 13.38
CA MET A 80 3.93 -7.60 12.57
C MET A 80 2.88 -6.72 13.24
N GLY A 81 1.86 -7.31 13.88
CA GLY A 81 0.85 -6.57 14.66
C GLY A 81 1.46 -5.85 15.87
N VAL A 82 2.43 -6.47 16.56
CA VAL A 82 3.17 -5.82 17.65
C VAL A 82 3.99 -4.63 17.12
N TRP A 83 4.66 -4.78 15.99
CA TRP A 83 5.39 -3.70 15.35
C TRP A 83 4.46 -2.54 14.97
N LEU A 84 3.31 -2.83 14.32
CA LEU A 84 2.30 -1.82 13.98
C LEU A 84 1.79 -1.06 15.21
N SER A 85 1.53 -1.76 16.32
CA SER A 85 1.06 -1.11 17.55
C SER A 85 2.08 -0.14 18.14
N LYS A 86 3.37 -0.37 17.91
CA LYS A 86 4.43 0.53 18.36
C LYS A 86 4.62 1.74 17.47
N ILE A 87 4.52 1.58 16.16
CA ILE A 87 4.59 2.74 15.25
C ILE A 87 3.33 3.62 15.30
N ASN A 88 2.24 3.09 15.85
CA ASN A 88 1.01 3.83 16.18
C ASN A 88 0.49 4.69 15.01
N ILE A 89 0.26 4.07 13.86
CA ILE A 89 -0.23 4.73 12.66
C ILE A 89 -1.76 4.79 12.62
N ASP A 90 -2.32 5.84 12.03
CA ASP A 90 -3.75 6.02 11.85
C ASP A 90 -4.29 5.36 10.57
N ALA A 91 -3.43 5.19 9.56
CA ALA A 91 -3.78 4.53 8.31
C ALA A 91 -2.54 3.98 7.59
N LEU A 92 -2.73 2.97 6.75
CA LEU A 92 -1.70 2.40 5.88
C LEU A 92 -2.11 2.52 4.42
N VAL A 93 -1.22 3.02 3.58
CA VAL A 93 -1.40 3.04 2.12
C VAL A 93 -0.24 2.32 1.44
N CYS A 94 -0.55 1.30 0.66
CA CYS A 94 0.40 0.68 -0.26
C CYS A 94 0.13 1.19 -1.67
N SER A 95 1.03 1.99 -2.19
CA SER A 95 0.88 2.64 -3.50
C SER A 95 1.14 1.68 -4.68
N GLY A 96 0.93 2.18 -5.90
CA GLY A 96 1.34 1.52 -7.12
C GLY A 96 2.87 1.38 -7.21
N SER A 97 3.32 0.39 -7.97
CA SER A 97 4.72 0.09 -8.21
C SER A 97 4.94 -0.26 -9.68
N ARG A 98 6.19 -0.17 -10.15
CA ARG A 98 6.63 -0.76 -11.42
C ARG A 98 6.87 -2.27 -11.31
N ARG A 99 6.82 -2.82 -10.10
CA ARG A 99 6.93 -4.25 -9.85
C ARG A 99 5.59 -4.93 -10.10
N ASN A 100 5.64 -6.21 -10.40
CA ASN A 100 4.46 -7.04 -10.65
C ASN A 100 4.39 -8.15 -9.61
N VAL A 101 3.23 -8.38 -9.03
CA VAL A 101 3.02 -9.44 -8.04
C VAL A 101 3.21 -10.83 -8.69
N SER A 102 2.87 -10.98 -9.97
CA SER A 102 3.11 -12.20 -10.76
C SER A 102 4.59 -12.54 -10.95
N ILE A 103 5.50 -11.56 -10.74
CA ILE A 103 6.95 -11.75 -10.72
C ILE A 103 7.42 -11.55 -9.28
N TRP A 104 7.27 -12.60 -8.49
CA TRP A 104 7.43 -12.56 -7.04
C TRP A 104 8.86 -12.20 -6.60
N GLU A 105 8.96 -11.28 -5.64
CA GLU A 105 10.19 -10.92 -4.95
C GLU A 105 10.02 -11.17 -3.43
N GLU A 106 11.09 -11.52 -2.72
CA GLU A 106 11.05 -11.94 -1.31
C GLU A 106 10.40 -10.91 -0.36
N TRP A 107 10.60 -9.61 -0.62
CA TRP A 107 10.02 -8.54 0.19
C TRP A 107 8.49 -8.44 0.09
N MET A 108 7.90 -9.01 -0.96
CA MET A 108 6.45 -8.96 -1.17
C MET A 108 5.68 -9.74 -0.11
N GLY A 109 6.24 -10.85 0.39
CA GLY A 109 5.64 -11.62 1.48
C GLY A 109 5.49 -10.80 2.78
N PRO A 110 6.57 -10.24 3.31
CA PRO A 110 6.52 -9.31 4.43
C PRO A 110 5.61 -8.09 4.19
N ALA A 111 5.67 -7.45 3.03
CA ALA A 111 4.83 -6.31 2.70
C ALA A 111 3.32 -6.67 2.68
N GLY A 112 2.96 -7.79 2.08
CA GLY A 112 1.59 -8.32 2.13
C GLY A 112 1.14 -8.63 3.56
N THR A 113 2.05 -9.17 4.39
CA THR A 113 1.78 -9.44 5.81
C THR A 113 1.56 -8.15 6.58
N LEU A 114 2.34 -7.10 6.31
CA LEU A 114 2.16 -5.78 6.89
C LEU A 114 0.76 -5.22 6.59
N MET A 115 0.36 -5.22 5.32
CA MET A 115 -0.97 -4.74 4.92
C MET A 115 -2.09 -5.55 5.58
N TRP A 116 -1.97 -6.87 5.57
CA TRP A 116 -2.96 -7.75 6.18
C TRP A 116 -3.05 -7.56 7.70
N SER A 117 -1.91 -7.48 8.39
CA SER A 117 -1.87 -7.25 9.84
C SER A 117 -2.43 -5.88 10.22
N SER A 118 -2.19 -4.86 9.41
CA SER A 118 -2.78 -3.52 9.55
C SER A 118 -4.31 -3.60 9.51
N ALA A 119 -4.87 -4.19 8.46
CA ALA A 119 -6.31 -4.36 8.31
C ALA A 119 -6.94 -5.20 9.45
N GLN A 120 -6.27 -6.28 9.89
CA GLN A 120 -6.73 -7.10 11.01
C GLN A 120 -6.69 -6.35 12.36
N SER A 121 -5.80 -5.39 12.51
CA SER A 121 -5.71 -4.54 13.70
C SER A 121 -6.72 -3.38 13.68
N GLY A 122 -7.59 -3.31 12.67
CA GLY A 122 -8.57 -2.24 12.51
C GLY A 122 -7.99 -0.93 12.00
N ILE A 123 -6.74 -0.93 11.53
CA ILE A 123 -6.12 0.25 10.90
C ILE A 123 -6.63 0.34 9.45
N PRO A 124 -7.25 1.45 9.04
CA PRO A 124 -7.65 1.67 7.66
C PRO A 124 -6.50 1.40 6.69
N THR A 125 -6.70 0.48 5.75
CA THR A 125 -5.65 0.01 4.85
C THR A 125 -6.11 0.14 3.40
N LEU A 126 -5.37 0.88 2.60
CA LEU A 126 -5.63 1.10 1.18
C LEU A 126 -4.51 0.52 0.32
N GLY A 127 -4.87 -0.36 -0.60
CA GLY A 127 -3.98 -0.81 -1.68
C GLY A 127 -4.34 -0.15 -3.00
N ILE A 128 -3.36 0.43 -3.70
CA ILE A 128 -3.52 1.07 -5.00
C ILE A 128 -2.71 0.29 -6.03
N CYS A 129 -3.34 -0.18 -7.12
CA CYS A 129 -2.69 -0.93 -8.19
C CYS A 129 -1.88 -2.12 -7.65
N PHE A 130 -0.55 -2.04 -7.62
CA PHE A 130 0.33 -3.06 -7.03
C PHE A 130 -0.07 -3.40 -5.58
N GLY A 131 -0.34 -2.40 -4.75
CA GLY A 131 -0.74 -2.62 -3.35
C GLY A 131 -2.07 -3.37 -3.25
N HIS A 132 -3.04 -3.09 -4.13
CA HIS A 132 -4.29 -3.85 -4.21
C HIS A 132 -4.03 -5.31 -4.60
N GLN A 133 -3.23 -5.53 -5.64
CA GLN A 133 -2.87 -6.87 -6.11
C GLN A 133 -2.14 -7.68 -5.02
N LEU A 134 -1.18 -7.04 -4.32
CA LEU A 134 -0.42 -7.67 -3.25
C LEU A 134 -1.30 -8.06 -2.06
N LEU A 135 -2.21 -7.17 -1.64
CA LEU A 135 -3.15 -7.47 -0.55
C LEU A 135 -4.10 -8.60 -0.95
N CYS A 136 -4.66 -8.55 -2.16
CA CYS A 136 -5.53 -9.61 -2.67
C CYS A 136 -4.79 -10.95 -2.75
N HIS A 137 -3.54 -10.97 -3.21
CA HIS A 137 -2.70 -12.16 -3.22
C HIS A 137 -2.49 -12.72 -1.81
N LYS A 138 -2.15 -11.87 -0.85
CA LYS A 138 -2.00 -12.27 0.56
C LYS A 138 -3.29 -12.85 1.16
N LEU A 139 -4.44 -12.41 0.68
CA LEU A 139 -5.77 -12.92 1.06
C LEU A 139 -6.18 -14.18 0.29
N GLY A 140 -5.31 -14.70 -0.57
CA GLY A 140 -5.49 -15.96 -1.31
C GLY A 140 -6.15 -15.79 -2.68
N ALA A 141 -6.21 -14.58 -3.23
CA ALA A 141 -6.63 -14.38 -4.61
C ALA A 141 -5.58 -14.84 -5.61
N THR A 142 -6.02 -15.24 -6.78
CA THR A 142 -5.17 -15.51 -7.93
C THR A 142 -4.82 -14.19 -8.61
N ILE A 143 -3.53 -14.00 -8.88
CA ILE A 143 -3.02 -12.87 -9.67
C ILE A 143 -2.47 -13.44 -10.97
N GLU A 144 -2.94 -12.93 -12.09
CA GLU A 144 -2.47 -13.33 -13.42
C GLU A 144 -1.93 -12.11 -14.17
N ARG A 145 -0.92 -12.36 -14.99
CA ARG A 145 -0.33 -11.37 -15.86
C ARG A 145 -0.97 -11.43 -17.23
N ALA A 146 -1.51 -10.30 -17.69
CA ALA A 146 -2.01 -10.18 -19.06
C ALA A 146 -0.86 -10.07 -20.07
N ASP A 147 -1.13 -10.44 -21.32
CA ASP A 147 -0.16 -10.35 -22.42
C ASP A 147 0.22 -8.90 -22.77
N SER A 148 -0.66 -7.95 -22.46
CA SER A 148 -0.46 -6.54 -22.74
C SER A 148 -0.73 -5.66 -21.54
N LEU A 149 -0.12 -4.47 -21.53
CA LEU A 149 -0.36 -3.44 -20.52
C LEU A 149 -1.74 -2.83 -20.72
N SER A 150 -2.57 -2.87 -19.68
CA SER A 150 -3.79 -2.06 -19.60
C SER A 150 -3.40 -0.63 -19.23
N SER A 151 -3.59 0.32 -20.16
CA SER A 151 -3.23 1.72 -19.93
C SER A 151 -4.28 2.65 -20.56
N GLY A 152 -4.90 3.48 -19.73
CA GLY A 152 -5.92 4.42 -20.19
C GLY A 152 -6.94 4.80 -19.10
N ILE A 153 -7.95 5.53 -19.50
CA ILE A 153 -9.09 5.87 -18.66
C ILE A 153 -10.30 5.09 -19.18
N TRP A 154 -10.91 4.31 -18.31
CA TRP A 154 -12.11 3.53 -18.60
C TRP A 154 -13.22 3.80 -17.61
N GLU A 155 -14.44 3.67 -18.07
CA GLU A 155 -15.59 3.62 -17.19
C GLU A 155 -15.55 2.36 -16.33
N ILE A 156 -15.98 2.52 -15.10
CA ILE A 156 -16.04 1.47 -14.10
C ILE A 156 -17.50 1.10 -13.89
N ASP A 157 -17.82 -0.16 -14.10
CA ASP A 157 -19.14 -0.72 -13.80
C ASP A 157 -19.20 -1.09 -12.32
N LEU A 158 -20.14 -0.50 -11.59
CA LEU A 158 -20.37 -0.83 -10.18
C LEU A 158 -21.19 -2.11 -10.07
N THR A 159 -20.83 -2.95 -9.11
CA THR A 159 -21.70 -4.04 -8.67
C THR A 159 -22.82 -3.50 -7.76
N GLU A 160 -23.81 -4.31 -7.43
CA GLU A 160 -24.87 -3.94 -6.48
C GLU A 160 -24.31 -3.47 -5.14
N LYS A 161 -23.22 -4.11 -4.67
CA LYS A 161 -22.51 -3.68 -3.46
C LYS A 161 -21.75 -2.38 -3.65
N GLY A 162 -21.14 -2.18 -4.81
CA GLY A 162 -20.45 -0.95 -5.16
C GLY A 162 -21.40 0.25 -5.26
N GLU A 163 -22.64 0.04 -5.72
CA GLU A 163 -23.66 1.08 -5.79
C GLU A 163 -24.11 1.58 -4.41
N SER A 164 -24.00 0.76 -3.39
CA SER A 164 -24.32 1.11 -2.01
C SER A 164 -23.10 1.48 -1.15
N ASP A 165 -21.90 1.41 -1.71
CA ASP A 165 -20.64 1.73 -1.00
C ASP A 165 -20.45 3.24 -0.89
N GLU A 166 -20.25 3.73 0.34
CA GLU A 166 -20.13 5.17 0.62
C GLU A 166 -18.92 5.81 -0.07
N LEU A 167 -17.81 5.08 -0.20
CA LEU A 167 -16.61 5.58 -0.87
C LEU A 167 -16.86 5.80 -2.35
N LEU A 168 -17.50 4.84 -3.02
CA LEU A 168 -17.74 4.92 -4.47
C LEU A 168 -18.89 5.87 -4.81
N THR A 169 -19.95 5.90 -4.03
CA THR A 169 -21.09 6.78 -4.28
C THR A 169 -20.78 8.24 -4.13
N SER A 170 -19.85 8.62 -3.27
CA SER A 170 -19.38 10.00 -3.08
C SER A 170 -18.59 10.54 -4.28
N HIS A 171 -18.10 9.68 -5.18
CA HIS A 171 -17.22 10.03 -6.29
C HIS A 171 -17.88 9.91 -7.67
N ARG A 172 -19.21 9.77 -7.73
CA ARG A 172 -19.95 9.74 -9.01
C ARG A 172 -19.92 11.09 -9.70
N CYS A 173 -19.58 11.08 -10.99
CA CYS A 173 -19.69 12.24 -11.85
C CYS A 173 -21.15 12.51 -12.24
N ASN A 174 -21.42 13.65 -12.89
CA ASN A 174 -22.77 14.12 -13.26
C ASN A 174 -23.63 13.10 -14.06
N ASN A 175 -23.03 12.10 -14.67
CA ASN A 175 -23.71 11.04 -15.43
C ASN A 175 -23.81 9.71 -14.66
N ASN A 176 -23.62 9.71 -13.36
CA ASN A 176 -23.61 8.51 -12.51
C ASN A 176 -22.49 7.48 -12.85
N ALA A 177 -21.54 7.85 -13.72
CA ALA A 177 -20.41 7.02 -14.08
C ALA A 177 -19.19 7.33 -13.19
N ILE A 178 -18.39 6.33 -12.92
CA ILE A 178 -17.07 6.46 -12.32
C ILE A 178 -16.06 6.10 -13.38
N ALA A 179 -15.00 6.90 -13.52
CA ALA A 179 -13.89 6.61 -14.41
C ALA A 179 -12.62 6.34 -13.60
N GLY A 180 -11.88 5.31 -13.97
CA GLY A 180 -10.60 4.95 -13.38
C GLY A 180 -9.44 5.13 -14.36
N LEU A 181 -8.31 5.58 -13.85
CA LEU A 181 -7.03 5.55 -14.56
C LEU A 181 -6.36 4.21 -14.31
N PHE A 182 -6.11 3.47 -15.39
CA PHE A 182 -5.47 2.16 -15.37
C PHE A 182 -4.07 2.23 -15.94
N SER A 183 -3.13 1.57 -15.30
CA SER A 183 -1.75 1.40 -15.78
C SER A 183 -1.15 0.17 -15.08
N HIS A 184 -1.58 -1.03 -15.50
CA HIS A 184 -1.14 -2.29 -14.90
C HIS A 184 -1.16 -3.42 -15.94
N GLN A 185 -0.46 -4.49 -15.62
CA GLN A 185 -0.43 -5.72 -16.41
C GLN A 185 -0.89 -6.93 -15.60
N ASP A 186 -0.71 -6.90 -14.29
CA ASP A 186 -1.23 -7.93 -13.40
C ASP A 186 -2.70 -7.65 -13.05
N HIS A 187 -3.51 -8.70 -13.00
CA HIS A 187 -4.93 -8.65 -12.70
C HIS A 187 -5.29 -9.58 -11.54
N VAL A 188 -6.20 -9.13 -10.69
CA VAL A 188 -6.80 -9.97 -9.65
C VAL A 188 -7.94 -10.75 -10.28
N ILE A 189 -7.76 -12.06 -10.45
CA ILE A 189 -8.70 -12.93 -11.16
C ILE A 189 -9.82 -13.44 -10.26
N THR A 190 -9.53 -13.62 -8.97
CA THR A 190 -10.52 -14.14 -8.02
C THR A 190 -10.72 -13.18 -6.86
N VAL A 191 -11.97 -13.05 -6.43
CA VAL A 191 -12.29 -12.26 -5.23
C VAL A 191 -11.85 -13.03 -3.98
N PRO A 192 -11.01 -12.47 -3.10
CA PRO A 192 -10.62 -13.16 -1.88
C PRO A 192 -11.81 -13.47 -0.99
N LYS A 193 -11.69 -14.53 -0.19
CA LYS A 193 -12.72 -14.90 0.77
C LYS A 193 -12.97 -13.75 1.77
N ASN A 194 -14.23 -13.48 2.06
CA ASN A 194 -14.70 -12.37 2.92
C ASN A 194 -14.44 -10.97 2.36
N CYS A 195 -14.11 -10.85 1.07
CA CYS A 195 -14.06 -9.59 0.37
C CYS A 195 -15.30 -9.40 -0.51
N SER A 196 -15.56 -8.17 -0.90
CA SER A 196 -16.64 -7.82 -1.82
C SER A 196 -16.06 -7.21 -3.08
N LEU A 197 -16.52 -7.68 -4.23
CA LEU A 197 -16.27 -7.01 -5.49
C LEU A 197 -17.19 -5.78 -5.55
N LEU A 198 -16.62 -4.60 -5.66
CA LEU A 198 -17.38 -3.35 -5.71
C LEU A 198 -17.51 -2.83 -7.14
N SER A 199 -16.53 -3.12 -7.99
CA SER A 199 -16.54 -2.64 -9.39
C SER A 199 -15.80 -3.60 -10.31
N THR A 200 -16.13 -3.49 -11.60
CA THR A 200 -15.48 -4.21 -12.70
C THR A 200 -15.22 -3.25 -13.86
N THR A 201 -14.44 -3.68 -14.82
CA THR A 201 -14.26 -2.97 -16.09
C THR A 201 -14.28 -3.96 -17.24
N SER A 202 -14.71 -3.52 -18.42
CA SER A 202 -14.85 -4.38 -19.60
C SER A 202 -13.53 -4.97 -20.12
N HIS A 203 -12.40 -4.43 -19.72
CA HIS A 203 -11.08 -4.95 -20.13
C HIS A 203 -10.46 -5.91 -19.09
N ASN A 204 -11.14 -6.17 -17.98
CA ASN A 204 -10.74 -7.08 -16.90
C ASN A 204 -11.71 -8.27 -16.75
N ASN A 205 -12.30 -8.71 -17.83
CA ASN A 205 -13.17 -9.89 -17.84
C ASN A 205 -12.37 -11.18 -17.83
#